data_5e0f8961011c4ab00f562d72e60c678b
#
_entry.id   5e0f8961011c4ab00f562d72e60c678b
#
_cell.length_a   1.000
_cell.length_b   1.000
_cell.length_c   1.000
_cell.angle_alpha   90.00
_cell.angle_beta   90.00
_cell.angle_gamma   90.00
#
_symmetry.space_group_name_H-M   'P 1'
#
loop_
_entity.id
_entity.type
_entity.pdbx_description
1 polymer ?
#
loop_
_entity_poly.entity_id
_entity_poly.type
_entity_poly.pdbx_seq_one_letter_code
_entity_poly.pdbx_strand_id
1 'polypeptide(L)'
;MRVETTGVNPVPPLAAMNVAGLIDHILSRYHAIHRQELPDLVALARKVERVHHAVPEAPLGLAEVLERLSAELEAHMRKEEFVLFPAMRQGVKEGILQPLAVLRHDHDDHAETIRLVEERARGFALPEGACGSWQRLYAGARKLCADLREHIRVENEVLFPRFELAAAAPRCICAHG
;
A
#
# COMPACT_ATOMS: atom_id res chain seq x y z
N MET A 1 -21.40 -34.88 24.02
CA MET A 1 -20.79 -33.56 24.05
C MET A 1 -20.36 -33.24 22.62
N ARG A 2 -21.16 -32.46 21.89
CA ARG A 2 -20.86 -32.08 20.50
C ARG A 2 -19.97 -30.85 20.52
N VAL A 3 -18.79 -30.95 19.97
CA VAL A 3 -17.87 -29.82 19.71
C VAL A 3 -18.41 -29.09 18.49
N GLU A 4 -19.01 -27.91 18.72
CA GLU A 4 -19.35 -27.02 17.60
C GLU A 4 -18.04 -26.48 17.01
N THR A 5 -17.69 -26.94 15.81
CA THR A 5 -16.66 -26.33 14.98
C THR A 5 -17.18 -24.99 14.51
N THR A 6 -16.68 -23.91 15.11
CA THR A 6 -16.85 -22.55 14.59
C THR A 6 -16.27 -22.50 13.17
N GLY A 7 -17.17 -22.58 12.20
CA GLY A 7 -16.83 -22.43 10.80
C GLY A 7 -16.28 -21.04 10.53
N VAL A 8 -14.97 -20.93 10.35
CA VAL A 8 -14.35 -19.75 9.77
C VAL A 8 -14.86 -19.70 8.32
N ASN A 9 -15.79 -18.79 8.03
CA ASN A 9 -16.20 -18.55 6.65
C ASN A 9 -14.94 -18.15 5.86
N PRO A 10 -14.62 -18.84 4.75
CA PRO A 10 -13.48 -18.45 3.92
C PRO A 10 -13.68 -17.01 3.45
N VAL A 11 -12.65 -16.18 3.61
CA VAL A 11 -12.66 -14.81 3.09
C VAL A 11 -12.89 -14.88 1.58
N PRO A 12 -13.92 -14.22 1.04
CA PRO A 12 -14.18 -14.26 -0.39
C PRO A 12 -12.97 -13.70 -1.18
N PRO A 13 -12.70 -14.20 -2.39
CA PRO A 13 -11.66 -13.61 -3.23
C PRO A 13 -11.94 -12.12 -3.45
N LEU A 14 -10.92 -11.29 -3.43
CA LEU A 14 -11.05 -9.81 -3.51
C LEU A 14 -11.94 -9.34 -4.66
N ALA A 15 -11.86 -10.02 -5.80
CA ALA A 15 -12.71 -9.72 -6.97
C ALA A 15 -14.22 -9.94 -6.70
N ALA A 16 -14.58 -10.81 -5.77
CA ALA A 16 -15.97 -11.11 -5.40
C ALA A 16 -16.51 -10.23 -4.27
N MET A 17 -15.66 -9.45 -3.61
CA MET A 17 -16.10 -8.50 -2.59
C MET A 17 -16.88 -7.35 -3.22
N ASN A 18 -17.89 -6.82 -2.51
CA ASN A 18 -18.49 -5.55 -2.88
C ASN A 18 -17.54 -4.39 -2.59
N VAL A 19 -17.85 -3.20 -3.11
CA VAL A 19 -17.01 -2.00 -2.97
C VAL A 19 -16.70 -1.69 -1.49
N ALA A 20 -17.72 -1.73 -0.63
CA ALA A 20 -17.53 -1.41 0.79
C ALA A 20 -16.59 -2.40 1.48
N GLY A 21 -16.78 -3.70 1.27
CA GLY A 21 -15.92 -4.74 1.82
C GLY A 21 -14.49 -4.67 1.31
N LEU A 22 -14.31 -4.31 0.02
CA LEU A 22 -12.97 -4.14 -0.56
C LEU A 22 -12.26 -2.92 0.04
N ILE A 23 -12.96 -1.80 0.23
CA ILE A 23 -12.41 -0.62 0.92
C ILE A 23 -12.06 -0.97 2.37
N ASP A 24 -12.92 -1.69 3.12
CA ASP A 24 -12.63 -2.12 4.50
C ASP A 24 -11.39 -3.02 4.55
N HIS A 25 -11.21 -3.89 3.55
CA HIS A 25 -10.01 -4.71 3.42
C HIS A 25 -8.77 -3.84 3.20
N ILE A 26 -8.79 -2.87 2.29
CA ILE A 26 -7.67 -1.95 2.03
C ILE A 26 -7.30 -1.19 3.30
N LEU A 27 -8.27 -0.59 3.97
CA LEU A 27 -8.05 0.18 5.19
C LEU A 27 -7.41 -0.65 6.33
N SER A 28 -7.91 -1.88 6.53
CA SER A 28 -7.45 -2.72 7.63
C SER A 28 -6.16 -3.48 7.31
N ARG A 29 -6.02 -3.98 6.08
CA ARG A 29 -4.89 -4.85 5.71
C ARG A 29 -3.66 -4.05 5.27
N TYR A 30 -3.84 -2.85 4.69
CA TYR A 30 -2.75 -2.05 4.17
C TYR A 30 -2.57 -0.74 4.94
N HIS A 31 -3.54 0.17 4.95
CA HIS A 31 -3.38 1.50 5.56
C HIS A 31 -2.98 1.42 7.04
N ALA A 32 -3.72 0.65 7.83
CA ALA A 32 -3.43 0.50 9.26
C ALA A 32 -2.04 -0.12 9.50
N ILE A 33 -1.67 -1.13 8.70
CA ILE A 33 -0.39 -1.83 8.83
C ILE A 33 0.77 -0.93 8.40
N HIS A 34 0.65 -0.20 7.29
CA HIS A 34 1.70 0.73 6.84
C HIS A 34 1.96 1.83 7.89
N ARG A 35 0.90 2.41 8.48
CA ARG A 35 1.04 3.39 9.56
C ARG A 35 1.72 2.84 10.80
N GLN A 36 1.51 1.57 11.10
CA GLN A 36 2.14 0.91 12.24
C GLN A 36 3.61 0.56 11.97
N GLU A 37 3.92 0.01 10.79
CA GLU A 37 5.24 -0.56 10.51
C GLU A 37 6.28 0.48 10.07
N LEU A 38 5.88 1.50 9.31
CA LEU A 38 6.83 2.48 8.73
C LEU A 38 7.65 3.24 9.78
N PRO A 39 7.07 3.79 10.88
CA PRO A 39 7.85 4.47 11.90
C PRO A 39 8.92 3.58 12.54
N ASP A 40 8.58 2.31 12.78
CA ASP A 40 9.53 1.35 13.37
C ASP A 40 10.66 1.02 12.40
N LEU A 41 10.35 0.87 11.10
CA LEU A 41 11.36 0.64 10.07
C LEU A 41 12.29 1.84 9.89
N VAL A 42 11.78 3.06 9.93
CA VAL A 42 12.57 4.29 9.89
C VAL A 42 13.53 4.35 11.07
N ALA A 43 13.03 4.12 12.29
CA ALA A 43 13.85 4.12 13.50
C ALA A 43 14.95 3.04 13.45
N LEU A 44 14.60 1.87 12.93
CA LEU A 44 15.50 0.75 12.79
C LEU A 44 16.59 1.02 11.73
N ALA A 45 16.22 1.63 10.60
CA ALA A 45 17.15 2.04 9.55
C ALA A 45 18.16 3.06 10.08
N ARG A 46 17.70 4.12 10.75
CA ARG A 46 18.57 5.10 11.39
C ARG A 46 19.55 4.47 12.39
N LYS A 47 19.08 3.49 13.18
CA LYS A 47 19.94 2.74 14.11
C LYS A 47 21.00 1.95 13.37
N VAL A 48 20.63 1.20 12.33
CA VAL A 48 21.55 0.37 11.53
C VAL A 48 22.61 1.24 10.85
N GLU A 49 22.21 2.33 10.20
CA GLU A 49 23.12 3.28 9.56
C GLU A 49 24.13 3.87 10.53
N ARG A 50 23.67 4.30 11.71
CA ARG A 50 24.55 4.89 12.73
C ARG A 50 25.56 3.87 13.26
N VAL A 51 25.13 2.63 13.54
CA VAL A 51 25.98 1.61 14.13
C VAL A 51 26.96 1.04 13.11
N HIS A 52 26.56 0.93 11.85
CA HIS A 52 27.33 0.30 10.79
C HIS A 52 27.89 1.28 9.75
N HIS A 53 27.96 2.58 10.07
CA HIS A 53 28.37 3.64 9.13
C HIS A 53 29.71 3.41 8.44
N ALA A 54 30.63 2.66 9.07
CA ALA A 54 31.94 2.32 8.53
C ALA A 54 31.96 1.00 7.74
N VAL A 55 30.83 0.28 7.67
CA VAL A 55 30.72 -0.98 6.92
C VAL A 55 30.33 -0.65 5.48
N PRO A 56 31.09 -1.08 4.47
CA PRO A 56 30.81 -0.74 3.07
C PRO A 56 29.45 -1.21 2.57
N GLU A 57 28.91 -2.27 3.15
CA GLU A 57 27.61 -2.85 2.85
C GLU A 57 26.46 -2.17 3.58
N ALA A 58 26.72 -1.24 4.50
CA ALA A 58 25.67 -0.58 5.26
C ALA A 58 24.65 0.13 4.34
N PRO A 59 23.35 0.05 4.64
CA PRO A 59 22.31 0.61 3.80
C PRO A 59 22.17 2.13 4.00
N LEU A 60 23.23 2.87 3.76
CA LEU A 60 23.26 4.32 3.99
C LEU A 60 22.27 5.04 3.06
N GLY A 61 21.47 5.93 3.65
CA GLY A 61 20.39 6.65 2.99
C GLY A 61 19.05 5.89 2.94
N LEU A 62 18.98 4.65 3.46
CA LEU A 62 17.72 3.90 3.51
C LEU A 62 16.71 4.55 4.47
N ALA A 63 17.16 5.11 5.59
CA ALA A 63 16.30 5.79 6.54
C ALA A 63 15.59 7.00 5.89
N GLU A 64 16.32 7.81 5.13
CA GLU A 64 15.78 8.97 4.42
C GLU A 64 14.73 8.55 3.37
N VAL A 65 14.99 7.48 2.61
CA VAL A 65 14.04 6.94 1.63
C VAL A 65 12.76 6.45 2.32
N LEU A 66 12.89 5.73 3.44
CA LEU A 66 11.72 5.25 4.20
C LEU A 66 10.93 6.39 4.85
N GLU A 67 11.58 7.47 5.30
CA GLU A 67 10.91 8.67 5.83
C GLU A 67 10.10 9.38 4.74
N ARG A 68 10.71 9.55 3.55
CA ARG A 68 10.02 10.13 2.42
C ARG A 68 8.81 9.27 2.02
N LEU A 69 8.99 7.94 1.90
CA LEU A 69 7.91 7.01 1.60
C LEU A 69 6.77 7.12 2.64
N SER A 70 7.11 7.23 3.92
CA SER A 70 6.13 7.36 5.00
C SER A 70 5.26 8.61 4.84
N ALA A 71 5.88 9.74 4.50
CA ALA A 71 5.17 11.00 4.29
C ALA A 71 4.29 10.98 3.03
N GLU A 72 4.83 10.48 1.91
CA GLU A 72 4.13 10.36 0.64
C GLU A 72 2.92 9.42 0.75
N LEU A 73 3.12 8.26 1.39
CA LEU A 73 2.07 7.26 1.57
C LEU A 73 0.97 7.74 2.51
N GLU A 74 1.31 8.45 3.60
CA GLU A 74 0.30 9.04 4.48
C GLU A 74 -0.54 10.10 3.75
N ALA A 75 0.09 10.95 2.93
CA ALA A 75 -0.63 11.95 2.13
C ALA A 75 -1.56 11.29 1.10
N HIS A 76 -1.11 10.20 0.47
CA HIS A 76 -1.87 9.39 -0.47
C HIS A 76 -3.09 8.73 0.20
N MET A 77 -2.87 7.96 1.27
CA MET A 77 -3.94 7.29 2.03
C MET A 77 -5.00 8.27 2.54
N ARG A 78 -4.60 9.50 2.92
CA ARG A 78 -5.56 10.53 3.30
C ARG A 78 -6.46 10.98 2.16
N LYS A 79 -5.93 11.14 0.93
CA LYS A 79 -6.77 11.46 -0.23
C LYS A 79 -7.82 10.39 -0.45
N GLU A 80 -7.47 9.13 -0.26
CA GLU A 80 -8.40 8.01 -0.38
C GLU A 80 -9.44 8.00 0.74
N GLU A 81 -9.01 8.05 1.98
CA GLU A 81 -9.89 7.94 3.16
C GLU A 81 -10.88 9.09 3.28
N PHE A 82 -10.47 10.31 2.95
CA PHE A 82 -11.30 11.49 3.12
C PHE A 82 -12.05 11.92 1.87
N VAL A 83 -11.62 11.50 0.68
CA VAL A 83 -12.22 11.93 -0.58
C VAL A 83 -12.71 10.76 -1.42
N LEU A 84 -11.81 9.86 -1.84
CA LEU A 84 -12.15 8.85 -2.84
C LEU A 84 -13.06 7.76 -2.27
N PHE A 85 -12.67 7.13 -1.16
CA PHE A 85 -13.44 6.02 -0.58
C PHE A 85 -14.84 6.41 -0.10
N PRO A 86 -15.08 7.58 0.52
CA PRO A 86 -16.43 8.05 0.79
C PRO A 86 -17.29 8.20 -0.47
N ALA A 87 -16.73 8.77 -1.53
CA ALA A 87 -17.44 8.91 -2.81
C ALA A 87 -17.77 7.54 -3.44
N MET A 88 -16.80 6.62 -3.40
CA MET A 88 -17.00 5.24 -3.90
C MET A 88 -18.06 4.48 -3.11
N ARG A 89 -18.11 4.61 -1.79
CA ARG A 89 -19.13 3.98 -0.93
C ARG A 89 -20.55 4.50 -1.24
N GLN A 90 -20.66 5.77 -1.62
CA GLN A 90 -21.92 6.39 -2.03
C GLN A 90 -22.29 6.08 -3.49
N GLY A 91 -21.43 5.37 -4.22
CA GLY A 91 -21.66 5.05 -5.63
C GLY A 91 -21.54 6.25 -6.57
N VAL A 92 -20.84 7.31 -6.15
CA VAL A 92 -20.57 8.49 -6.97
C VAL A 92 -19.72 8.09 -8.16
N LYS A 93 -20.16 8.41 -9.38
CA LYS A 93 -19.46 8.14 -10.64
C LYS A 93 -19.02 9.42 -11.34
N GLU A 94 -19.74 10.49 -11.08
CA GLU A 94 -19.50 11.78 -11.73
C GLU A 94 -18.28 12.46 -11.09
N GLY A 95 -17.32 12.88 -11.92
CA GLY A 95 -16.10 13.56 -11.45
C GLY A 95 -15.05 12.66 -10.78
N ILE A 96 -15.29 11.34 -10.65
CA ILE A 96 -14.37 10.43 -9.95
C ILE A 96 -13.10 10.13 -10.76
N LEU A 97 -13.12 10.27 -12.09
CA LEU A 97 -12.00 9.92 -12.96
C LEU A 97 -10.75 10.76 -12.70
N GLN A 98 -10.93 12.04 -12.38
CA GLN A 98 -9.79 12.92 -12.10
C GLN A 98 -9.08 12.56 -10.79
N PRO A 99 -9.76 12.38 -9.64
CA PRO A 99 -9.13 11.84 -8.44
C PRO A 99 -8.45 10.50 -8.65
N LEU A 100 -9.06 9.58 -9.42
CA LEU A 100 -8.46 8.28 -9.74
C LEU A 100 -7.14 8.44 -10.52
N ALA A 101 -7.11 9.32 -11.51
CA ALA A 101 -5.88 9.58 -12.29
C ALA A 101 -4.75 10.12 -11.41
N VAL A 102 -5.06 11.00 -10.45
CA VAL A 102 -4.08 11.52 -9.49
C VAL A 102 -3.51 10.39 -8.63
N LEU A 103 -4.38 9.53 -8.10
CA LEU A 103 -3.93 8.41 -7.24
C LEU A 103 -3.13 7.36 -8.01
N ARG A 104 -3.46 7.10 -9.28
CA ARG A 104 -2.62 6.26 -10.15
C ARG A 104 -1.22 6.84 -10.35
N HIS A 105 -1.11 8.16 -10.49
CA HIS A 105 0.19 8.82 -10.57
C HIS A 105 0.97 8.69 -9.25
N ASP A 106 0.31 8.90 -8.10
CA ASP A 106 0.94 8.64 -6.80
C ASP A 106 1.43 7.18 -6.70
N HIS A 107 0.72 6.20 -7.28
CA HIS A 107 1.13 4.79 -7.32
C HIS A 107 2.39 4.56 -8.15
N ASP A 108 2.55 5.28 -9.27
CA ASP A 108 3.79 5.23 -10.08
C ASP A 108 4.97 5.79 -9.27
N ASP A 109 4.78 6.89 -8.55
CA ASP A 109 5.79 7.48 -7.67
C ASP A 109 6.17 6.53 -6.51
N HIS A 110 5.17 5.86 -5.90
CA HIS A 110 5.41 4.84 -4.88
C HIS A 110 6.19 3.64 -5.43
N ALA A 111 5.89 3.19 -6.66
CA ALA A 111 6.63 2.11 -7.31
C ALA A 111 8.10 2.47 -7.54
N GLU A 112 8.39 3.74 -7.87
CA GLU A 112 9.76 4.24 -7.95
C GLU A 112 10.45 4.26 -6.59
N THR A 113 9.75 4.76 -5.55
CA THR A 113 10.31 4.80 -4.19
C THR A 113 10.57 3.39 -3.63
N ILE A 114 9.72 2.40 -3.95
CA ILE A 114 9.97 0.98 -3.62
C ILE A 114 11.30 0.50 -4.25
N ARG A 115 11.56 0.85 -5.51
CA ARG A 115 12.84 0.50 -6.17
C ARG A 115 14.04 1.12 -5.48
N LEU A 116 13.92 2.38 -5.02
CA LEU A 116 14.96 3.03 -4.23
C LEU A 116 15.19 2.35 -2.89
N VAL A 117 14.14 1.89 -2.20
CA VAL A 117 14.28 1.09 -0.96
C VAL A 117 15.07 -0.18 -1.25
N GLU A 118 14.73 -0.92 -2.31
CA GLU A 118 15.42 -2.15 -2.70
C GLU A 118 16.88 -1.89 -3.09
N GLU A 119 17.14 -0.82 -3.82
CA GLU A 119 18.50 -0.40 -4.21
C GLU A 119 19.34 -0.05 -2.97
N ARG A 120 18.85 0.81 -2.06
CA ARG A 120 19.55 1.18 -0.82
C ARG A 120 19.77 -0.01 0.09
N ALA A 121 18.84 -0.94 0.11
CA ALA A 121 18.98 -2.20 0.84
C ALA A 121 19.79 -3.27 0.06
N ARG A 122 20.37 -2.96 -1.09
CA ARG A 122 21.13 -3.89 -1.95
C ARG A 122 20.38 -5.20 -2.24
N GLY A 123 19.09 -5.09 -2.58
CA GLY A 123 18.21 -6.24 -2.80
C GLY A 123 17.97 -7.06 -1.52
N PHE A 124 18.20 -6.46 -0.35
CA PHE A 124 18.08 -7.11 0.96
C PHE A 124 19.10 -8.27 1.17
N ALA A 125 20.25 -8.20 0.50
CA ALA A 125 21.36 -9.12 0.74
C ALA A 125 22.07 -8.72 2.05
N LEU A 126 22.07 -9.63 3.04
CA LEU A 126 22.73 -9.42 4.31
C LEU A 126 24.23 -9.73 4.18
N PRO A 127 25.13 -8.84 4.65
CA PRO A 127 26.53 -9.17 4.75
C PRO A 127 26.79 -10.19 5.84
N GLU A 128 27.95 -10.85 5.76
CA GLU A 128 28.42 -11.73 6.83
C GLU A 128 28.53 -10.95 8.15
N GLY A 129 28.01 -11.52 9.24
CA GLY A 129 28.01 -10.85 10.55
C GLY A 129 26.98 -9.74 10.73
N ALA A 130 26.00 -9.60 9.82
CA ALA A 130 24.91 -8.65 10.01
C ALA A 130 24.18 -8.84 11.35
N CYS A 131 24.10 -7.79 12.16
CA CYS A 131 23.48 -7.84 13.48
C CYS A 131 21.96 -8.07 13.39
N GLY A 132 21.33 -8.51 14.49
CA GLY A 132 19.91 -8.78 14.55
C GLY A 132 19.01 -7.57 14.21
N SER A 133 19.48 -6.32 14.43
CA SER A 133 18.77 -5.13 14.01
C SER A 133 18.76 -4.98 12.49
N TRP A 134 19.88 -5.27 11.82
CA TRP A 134 19.99 -5.23 10.36
C TRP A 134 19.14 -6.31 9.70
N GLN A 135 19.19 -7.53 10.25
CA GLN A 135 18.35 -8.63 9.76
C GLN A 135 16.85 -8.29 9.84
N ARG A 136 16.40 -7.72 10.98
CA ARG A 136 15.01 -7.28 11.16
C ARG A 136 14.62 -6.13 10.21
N LEU A 137 15.53 -5.17 10.01
CA LEU A 137 15.31 -4.08 9.06
C LEU A 137 15.04 -4.62 7.65
N TYR A 138 15.89 -5.51 7.17
CA TYR A 138 15.76 -6.04 5.81
C TYR A 138 14.54 -6.95 5.65
N ALA A 139 14.21 -7.75 6.66
CA ALA A 139 13.00 -8.56 6.66
C ALA A 139 11.73 -7.68 6.63
N GLY A 140 11.70 -6.64 7.47
CA GLY A 140 10.56 -5.70 7.52
C GLY A 140 10.43 -4.84 6.27
N ALA A 141 11.53 -4.30 5.75
CA ALA A 141 11.51 -3.50 4.52
C ALA A 141 11.11 -4.33 3.29
N ARG A 142 11.56 -5.57 3.20
CA ARG A 142 11.13 -6.51 2.14
C ARG A 142 9.63 -6.78 2.22
N LYS A 143 9.10 -7.02 3.45
CA LYS A 143 7.67 -7.21 3.68
C LYS A 143 6.88 -5.95 3.27
N LEU A 144 7.32 -4.77 3.70
CA LEU A 144 6.70 -3.50 3.34
C LEU A 144 6.62 -3.32 1.82
N CYS A 145 7.71 -3.56 1.09
CA CYS A 145 7.73 -3.46 -0.38
C CYS A 145 6.72 -4.42 -1.03
N ALA A 146 6.63 -5.66 -0.53
CA ALA A 146 5.67 -6.64 -1.05
C ALA A 146 4.22 -6.25 -0.74
N ASP A 147 3.93 -5.82 0.47
CA ASP A 147 2.60 -5.38 0.90
C ASP A 147 2.15 -4.12 0.15
N LEU A 148 3.05 -3.16 -0.09
CA LEU A 148 2.71 -1.95 -0.83
C LEU A 148 2.45 -2.22 -2.32
N ARG A 149 3.21 -3.12 -2.95
CA ARG A 149 2.91 -3.57 -4.32
C ARG A 149 1.54 -4.24 -4.41
N GLU A 150 1.21 -5.09 -3.45
CA GLU A 150 -0.09 -5.75 -3.42
C GLU A 150 -1.24 -4.77 -3.15
N HIS A 151 -1.03 -3.78 -2.28
CA HIS A 151 -1.95 -2.68 -2.03
C HIS A 151 -2.27 -1.95 -3.34
N ILE A 152 -1.25 -1.44 -4.02
CA ILE A 152 -1.36 -0.76 -5.32
C ILE A 152 -2.08 -1.64 -6.34
N ARG A 153 -1.73 -2.94 -6.40
CA ARG A 153 -2.37 -3.88 -7.31
C ARG A 153 -3.87 -4.04 -7.04
N VAL A 154 -4.25 -4.19 -5.78
CA VAL A 154 -5.67 -4.33 -5.39
C VAL A 154 -6.48 -3.11 -5.80
N GLU A 155 -5.94 -1.93 -5.62
CA GLU A 155 -6.61 -0.70 -6.03
C GLU A 155 -6.66 -0.55 -7.55
N ASN A 156 -5.52 -0.66 -8.20
CA ASN A 156 -5.40 -0.45 -9.64
C ASN A 156 -6.14 -1.50 -10.48
N GLU A 157 -6.21 -2.75 -10.04
CA GLU A 157 -6.75 -3.85 -10.84
C GLU A 157 -8.14 -4.32 -10.37
N VAL A 158 -8.50 -4.07 -9.08
CA VAL A 158 -9.75 -4.60 -8.54
C VAL A 158 -10.74 -3.50 -8.16
N LEU A 159 -10.30 -2.41 -7.49
CA LEU A 159 -11.20 -1.36 -7.01
C LEU A 159 -11.47 -0.29 -8.08
N PHE A 160 -10.43 0.35 -8.61
CA PHE A 160 -10.55 1.51 -9.51
C PHE A 160 -11.28 1.18 -10.83
N PRO A 161 -11.06 0.02 -11.49
CA PRO A 161 -11.75 -0.32 -12.73
C PRO A 161 -13.28 -0.37 -12.60
N ARG A 162 -13.80 -0.64 -11.41
CA ARG A 162 -15.27 -0.66 -11.18
C ARG A 162 -15.92 0.71 -11.38
N PHE A 163 -15.15 1.78 -11.20
CA PHE A 163 -15.61 3.15 -11.35
C PHE A 163 -15.24 3.72 -12.73
N GLU A 164 -14.10 3.36 -13.28
CA GLU A 164 -13.66 3.76 -14.61
C GLU A 164 -14.60 3.23 -15.70
N LEU A 165 -14.91 1.93 -15.66
CA LEU A 165 -15.84 1.30 -16.60
C LEU A 165 -17.26 1.86 -16.47
N ALA A 166 -17.71 2.13 -15.24
CA ALA A 166 -19.03 2.67 -14.99
C ALA A 166 -19.17 4.14 -15.43
N ALA A 167 -18.10 4.93 -15.38
CA ALA A 167 -18.08 6.32 -15.85
C ALA A 167 -17.97 6.41 -17.38
N ALA A 168 -17.40 5.40 -18.04
CA ALA A 168 -17.27 5.32 -19.50
C ALA A 168 -18.54 4.81 -20.19
N ALA A 169 -19.52 4.27 -19.45
CA ALA A 169 -20.75 3.77 -20.04
C ALA A 169 -21.58 4.92 -20.64
N PRO A 170 -22.05 4.80 -21.90
CA PRO A 170 -22.85 5.83 -22.54
C PRO A 170 -24.14 6.07 -21.75
N ARG A 171 -24.42 7.34 -21.45
CA ARG A 171 -25.70 7.73 -20.85
C ARG A 171 -26.83 7.37 -21.84
N CYS A 172 -27.68 6.42 -21.49
CA CYS A 172 -28.93 6.25 -22.23
C CYS A 172 -29.76 7.55 -22.09
N ILE A 173 -29.72 8.37 -23.12
CA ILE A 173 -30.63 9.49 -23.25
C ILE A 173 -31.99 8.87 -23.60
N CYS A 174 -32.83 8.59 -22.60
CA CYS A 174 -34.24 8.33 -22.82
C CYS A 174 -34.82 9.65 -23.29
N ALA A 175 -34.94 9.78 -24.62
CA ALA A 175 -35.76 10.83 -25.22
C ALA A 175 -37.21 10.58 -24.76
N HIS A 176 -37.69 11.42 -23.87
CA HIS A 176 -39.12 11.52 -23.59
C HIS A 176 -39.71 12.26 -24.75
N GLY A 177 -40.39 11.50 -25.65
CA GLY A 177 -41.33 12.00 -26.61
C GLY A 177 -42.69 12.34 -25.96
#